data_9b145a083f683254be7335af6f5d6cc4
#
_entry.id   9b145a083f683254be7335af6f5d6cc4
#
_cell.length_a   1.000
_cell.length_b   1.000
_cell.length_c   1.000
_cell.angle_alpha   90.00
_cell.angle_beta   90.00
_cell.angle_gamma   90.00
#
_symmetry.space_group_name_H-M   'P 1'
#
loop_
_entity.id
_entity.type
_entity.pdbx_description
1 polymer ?
#
loop_
_entity_poly.entity_id
_entity_poly.type
_entity_poly.pdbx_seq_one_letter_code
_entity_poly.pdbx_strand_id
1 'polypeptide(L)'
;MDKKMKLPGLSRIEKAPDIPTLVMNQIIELISQGKLKIGDKLPSEQEMTELFGISRISLREAMKLLEAKGYIESRDRKGKYVKSLTDNVKSSIEDLISIDHNKIWELLAVRRLIDSEAALLAANNVGKEQKSRFKRIIDVLEKIGDEHVLSSKEGGRLYSDFFDILADATKNTIFLHLRKSITTILTGAFPYSRKKLSTVPG
;
A
#
# COMPACT_ATOMS: atom_id res chain seq x y z
N MET A 1 30.10 -33.87 -26.99
CA MET A 1 30.81 -32.59 -27.26
C MET A 1 29.86 -31.72 -28.06
N ASP A 2 29.14 -30.85 -27.38
CA ASP A 2 28.19 -29.94 -28.04
C ASP A 2 28.94 -28.80 -28.72
N LYS A 3 28.87 -28.77 -30.03
CA LYS A 3 29.41 -27.72 -30.87
C LYS A 3 28.48 -26.51 -30.76
N LYS A 4 28.73 -25.57 -29.84
CA LYS A 4 28.04 -24.28 -29.82
C LYS A 4 28.21 -23.63 -31.20
N MET A 5 27.13 -23.56 -31.93
CA MET A 5 27.06 -22.88 -33.22
C MET A 5 27.31 -21.39 -33.00
N LYS A 6 28.51 -20.92 -33.33
CA LYS A 6 28.82 -19.49 -33.39
C LYS A 6 28.28 -18.97 -34.73
N LEU A 7 27.27 -18.14 -34.67
CA LEU A 7 26.81 -17.39 -35.86
C LEU A 7 27.55 -16.04 -35.88
N PRO A 8 28.58 -15.88 -36.70
CA PRO A 8 29.28 -14.61 -36.83
C PRO A 8 28.35 -13.60 -37.55
N GLY A 9 28.20 -12.42 -36.98
CA GLY A 9 27.37 -11.37 -37.58
C GLY A 9 26.12 -11.01 -36.79
N LEU A 10 25.82 -11.68 -35.64
CA LEU A 10 24.78 -11.26 -34.74
C LEU A 10 25.32 -10.18 -33.81
N SER A 11 24.84 -8.97 -33.99
CA SER A 11 25.03 -7.87 -33.03
C SER A 11 23.90 -7.84 -31.99
N ARG A 12 24.17 -7.31 -30.82
CA ARG A 12 23.18 -7.10 -29.78
C ARG A 12 22.11 -6.15 -30.29
N ILE A 13 20.86 -6.60 -30.30
CA ILE A 13 19.73 -5.73 -30.63
C ILE A 13 19.53 -4.80 -29.44
N GLU A 14 19.72 -3.49 -29.63
CA GLU A 14 19.24 -2.48 -28.68
C GLU A 14 17.71 -2.52 -28.73
N LYS A 15 17.10 -3.05 -27.69
CA LYS A 15 15.64 -3.12 -27.57
C LYS A 15 15.10 -1.71 -27.39
N ALA A 16 14.47 -1.16 -28.42
CA ALA A 16 13.42 -0.16 -28.19
C ALA A 16 12.35 -0.75 -27.26
N PRO A 17 11.73 0.06 -26.38
CA PRO A 17 10.67 -0.43 -25.50
C PRO A 17 9.60 -1.07 -26.37
N ASP A 18 9.23 -2.32 -26.03
CA ASP A 18 8.20 -3.06 -26.74
C ASP A 18 6.81 -2.45 -26.52
N ILE A 19 5.88 -2.70 -27.41
CA ILE A 19 4.51 -2.14 -27.34
C ILE A 19 3.85 -2.41 -25.97
N PRO A 20 3.92 -3.62 -25.37
CA PRO A 20 3.42 -3.87 -24.03
C PRO A 20 3.97 -2.94 -22.97
N THR A 21 5.27 -2.67 -22.98
CA THR A 21 5.92 -1.75 -22.03
C THR A 21 5.45 -0.30 -22.24
N LEU A 22 5.28 0.16 -23.47
CA LEU A 22 4.76 1.50 -23.77
C LEU A 22 3.32 1.67 -23.24
N VAL A 23 2.44 0.70 -23.48
CA VAL A 23 1.07 0.71 -22.97
C VAL A 23 1.05 0.70 -21.45
N MET A 24 1.85 -0.16 -20.81
CA MET A 24 2.00 -0.21 -19.36
C MET A 24 2.39 1.17 -18.80
N ASN A 25 3.42 1.80 -19.36
CA ASN A 25 3.92 3.09 -18.91
C ASN A 25 2.86 4.19 -19.05
N GLN A 26 2.09 4.19 -20.14
CA GLN A 26 1.03 5.16 -20.36
C GLN A 26 -0.11 5.01 -19.34
N ILE A 27 -0.49 3.78 -18.99
CA ILE A 27 -1.50 3.54 -17.94
C ILE A 27 -0.96 3.98 -16.57
N ILE A 28 0.31 3.67 -16.26
CA ILE A 28 0.95 4.12 -15.02
C ILE A 28 0.97 5.65 -14.94
N GLU A 29 1.24 6.32 -16.04
CA GLU A 29 1.22 7.78 -16.10
C GLU A 29 -0.18 8.35 -15.82
N LEU A 30 -1.24 7.75 -16.38
CA LEU A 30 -2.62 8.14 -16.09
C LEU A 30 -2.98 7.95 -14.60
N ILE A 31 -2.48 6.89 -13.97
CA ILE A 31 -2.64 6.66 -12.52
C ILE A 31 -1.87 7.73 -11.73
N SER A 32 -0.63 8.01 -12.09
CA SER A 32 0.21 9.00 -11.41
C SER A 32 -0.33 10.43 -11.50
N GLN A 33 -0.96 10.76 -12.63
CA GLN A 33 -1.64 12.05 -12.86
C GLN A 33 -3.03 12.12 -12.20
N GLY A 34 -3.48 11.06 -11.55
CA GLY A 34 -4.81 10.99 -10.91
C GLY A 34 -5.99 10.95 -11.88
N LYS A 35 -5.72 10.74 -13.18
CA LYS A 35 -6.75 10.55 -14.22
C LYS A 35 -7.41 9.17 -14.11
N LEU A 36 -6.68 8.17 -13.65
CA LEU A 36 -7.18 6.88 -13.20
C LEU A 36 -6.95 6.78 -11.70
N LYS A 37 -8.01 6.60 -10.95
CA LYS A 37 -7.98 6.53 -9.48
C LYS A 37 -7.97 5.08 -9.01
N ILE A 38 -7.46 4.84 -7.81
CA ILE A 38 -7.55 3.55 -7.15
C ILE A 38 -9.02 3.11 -7.05
N GLY A 39 -9.30 1.90 -7.51
CA GLY A 39 -10.65 1.34 -7.58
C GLY A 39 -11.38 1.60 -8.90
N ASP A 40 -10.86 2.44 -9.78
CA ASP A 40 -11.46 2.65 -11.10
C ASP A 40 -11.35 1.37 -11.94
N LYS A 41 -12.42 1.10 -12.67
CA LYS A 41 -12.47 0.02 -13.64
C LYS A 41 -11.80 0.45 -14.94
N LEU A 42 -10.89 -0.36 -15.44
CA LEU A 42 -10.32 -0.16 -16.78
C LEU A 42 -11.35 -0.50 -17.87
N PRO A 43 -11.27 0.15 -19.04
CA PRO A 43 -12.06 -0.24 -20.20
C PRO A 43 -11.85 -1.71 -20.56
N SER A 44 -12.75 -2.28 -21.31
CA SER A 44 -12.61 -3.67 -21.79
C SER A 44 -11.38 -3.85 -22.67
N GLU A 45 -10.89 -5.09 -22.80
CA GLU A 45 -9.75 -5.39 -23.68
C GLU A 45 -10.05 -4.95 -25.12
N GLN A 46 -11.29 -5.06 -25.57
CA GLN A 46 -11.68 -4.63 -26.92
C GLN A 46 -11.57 -3.11 -27.06
N GLU A 47 -12.16 -2.36 -26.15
CA GLU A 47 -12.07 -0.89 -26.16
C GLU A 47 -10.62 -0.42 -26.09
N MET A 48 -9.80 -1.03 -25.24
CA MET A 48 -8.38 -0.67 -25.12
C MET A 48 -7.57 -1.00 -26.36
N THR A 49 -7.86 -2.13 -27.05
CA THR A 49 -7.17 -2.43 -28.34
C THR A 49 -7.52 -1.41 -29.41
N GLU A 50 -8.76 -0.93 -29.45
CA GLU A 50 -9.20 0.11 -30.36
C GLU A 50 -8.57 1.47 -30.02
N LEU A 51 -8.58 1.86 -28.72
CA LEU A 51 -7.99 3.12 -28.25
C LEU A 51 -6.48 3.21 -28.48
N PHE A 52 -5.74 2.13 -28.25
CA PHE A 52 -4.29 2.11 -28.43
C PHE A 52 -3.86 1.75 -29.86
N GLY A 53 -4.75 1.25 -30.70
CA GLY A 53 -4.43 0.79 -32.06
C GLY A 53 -3.45 -0.38 -32.08
N ILE A 54 -3.54 -1.33 -31.13
CA ILE A 54 -2.60 -2.44 -30.95
C ILE A 54 -3.30 -3.81 -31.01
N SER A 55 -2.49 -4.87 -31.15
CA SER A 55 -3.01 -6.23 -31.12
C SER A 55 -3.51 -6.61 -29.71
N ARG A 56 -4.50 -7.54 -29.66
CA ARG A 56 -4.98 -8.12 -28.39
C ARG A 56 -3.86 -8.83 -27.62
N ILE A 57 -2.89 -9.41 -28.31
CA ILE A 57 -1.75 -10.10 -27.71
C ILE A 57 -0.89 -9.08 -26.96
N SER A 58 -0.50 -7.99 -27.61
CA SER A 58 0.32 -6.93 -27.00
C SER A 58 -0.40 -6.28 -25.81
N LEU A 59 -1.72 -6.06 -25.92
CA LEU A 59 -2.50 -5.55 -24.79
C LEU A 59 -2.50 -6.51 -23.61
N ARG A 60 -2.73 -7.80 -23.83
CA ARG A 60 -2.73 -8.82 -22.76
C ARG A 60 -1.40 -8.92 -22.06
N GLU A 61 -0.29 -8.80 -22.78
CA GLU A 61 1.05 -8.75 -22.19
C GLU A 61 1.23 -7.50 -21.34
N ALA A 62 0.80 -6.33 -21.81
CA ALA A 62 0.81 -5.10 -21.01
C ALA A 62 -0.02 -5.25 -19.71
N MET A 63 -1.22 -5.85 -19.81
CA MET A 63 -2.08 -6.09 -18.64
C MET A 63 -1.42 -7.06 -17.65
N LYS A 64 -0.76 -8.11 -18.12
CA LYS A 64 0.00 -9.02 -17.24
C LYS A 64 1.16 -8.31 -16.54
N LEU A 65 1.86 -7.42 -17.23
CA LEU A 65 2.93 -6.61 -16.63
C LEU A 65 2.38 -5.68 -15.53
N LEU A 66 1.25 -5.02 -15.80
CA LEU A 66 0.58 -4.16 -14.81
C LEU A 66 0.10 -4.95 -13.60
N GLU A 67 -0.46 -6.15 -13.80
CA GLU A 67 -0.87 -7.05 -12.71
C GLU A 67 0.34 -7.54 -11.89
N ALA A 68 1.40 -7.99 -12.57
CA ALA A 68 2.62 -8.45 -11.91
C ALA A 68 3.31 -7.35 -11.10
N LYS A 69 3.24 -6.09 -11.57
CA LYS A 69 3.71 -4.92 -10.83
C LYS A 69 2.72 -4.40 -9.78
N GLY A 70 1.50 -4.95 -9.75
CA GLY A 70 0.46 -4.61 -8.78
C GLY A 70 -0.24 -3.27 -9.00
N TYR A 71 -0.17 -2.70 -10.18
CA TYR A 71 -0.91 -1.49 -10.53
C TYR A 71 -2.40 -1.75 -10.77
N ILE A 72 -2.74 -2.97 -11.20
CA ILE A 72 -4.11 -3.40 -11.44
C ILE A 72 -4.36 -4.79 -10.86
N GLU A 73 -5.63 -5.13 -10.70
CA GLU A 73 -6.09 -6.47 -10.32
C GLU A 73 -7.22 -6.93 -11.21
N SER A 74 -7.30 -8.23 -11.47
CA SER A 74 -8.46 -8.86 -12.11
C SER A 74 -9.47 -9.24 -11.04
N ARG A 75 -10.74 -8.84 -11.23
CA ARG A 75 -11.87 -9.32 -10.40
C ARG A 75 -12.72 -10.25 -11.24
N ASP A 76 -13.01 -11.42 -10.71
CA ASP A 76 -13.76 -12.47 -11.41
C ASP A 76 -15.01 -11.93 -12.11
N ARG A 77 -15.09 -12.11 -13.44
CA ARG A 77 -16.18 -11.70 -14.32
C ARG A 77 -16.53 -10.21 -14.31
N LYS A 78 -15.79 -9.38 -13.53
CA LYS A 78 -16.06 -7.94 -13.38
C LYS A 78 -15.08 -7.06 -14.16
N GLY A 79 -13.94 -7.61 -14.58
CA GLY A 79 -12.91 -6.90 -15.33
C GLY A 79 -11.68 -6.54 -14.50
N LYS A 80 -10.88 -5.60 -15.00
CA LYS A 80 -9.64 -5.15 -14.39
C LYS A 80 -9.84 -3.80 -13.71
N TYR A 81 -9.24 -3.63 -12.53
CA TYR A 81 -9.37 -2.45 -11.68
C TYR A 81 -8.00 -1.93 -11.27
N VAL A 82 -7.89 -0.61 -11.13
CA VAL A 82 -6.68 0.03 -10.60
C VAL A 82 -6.53 -0.34 -9.12
N LYS A 83 -5.35 -0.87 -8.77
CA LYS A 83 -5.01 -1.32 -7.41
C LYS A 83 -4.09 -0.31 -6.73
N SER A 84 -4.16 -0.24 -5.42
CA SER A 84 -3.17 0.50 -4.64
C SER A 84 -1.86 -0.28 -4.57
N LEU A 85 -0.74 0.36 -4.89
CA LEU A 85 0.60 -0.26 -4.73
C LEU A 85 0.91 -0.63 -3.28
N THR A 86 0.32 0.09 -2.33
CA THR A 86 0.48 -0.19 -0.90
C THR A 86 -0.21 -1.48 -0.47
N ASP A 87 -1.22 -1.95 -1.22
CA ASP A 87 -1.90 -3.21 -0.94
C ASP A 87 -0.98 -4.42 -1.16
N ASN A 88 0.01 -4.32 -2.05
CA ASN A 88 0.99 -5.39 -2.26
C ASN A 88 1.93 -5.52 -1.05
N VAL A 89 2.42 -4.40 -0.52
CA VAL A 89 3.26 -4.39 0.70
C VAL A 89 2.47 -4.92 1.88
N LYS A 90 1.20 -4.49 2.01
CA LYS A 90 0.29 -4.97 3.04
C LYS A 90 0.10 -6.47 2.95
N SER A 91 -0.25 -7.02 1.77
CA SER A 91 -0.47 -8.45 1.56
C SER A 91 0.78 -9.26 1.91
N SER A 92 1.97 -8.84 1.46
CA SER A 92 3.21 -9.54 1.76
C SER A 92 3.52 -9.59 3.27
N ILE A 93 3.22 -8.54 4.02
CA ILE A 93 3.39 -8.53 5.47
C ILE A 93 2.33 -9.40 6.15
N GLU A 94 1.08 -9.37 5.68
CA GLU A 94 -0.01 -10.24 6.18
C GLU A 94 0.35 -11.73 5.99
N ASP A 95 0.92 -12.09 4.83
CA ASP A 95 1.39 -13.46 4.57
C ASP A 95 2.50 -13.88 5.54
N LEU A 96 3.49 -13.01 5.80
CA LEU A 96 4.55 -13.27 6.78
C LEU A 96 3.97 -13.51 8.19
N ILE A 97 3.01 -12.69 8.62
CA ILE A 97 2.36 -12.82 9.93
C ILE A 97 1.50 -14.09 10.00
N SER A 98 0.88 -14.50 8.89
CA SER A 98 0.08 -15.74 8.85
C SER A 98 0.94 -16.99 9.00
N ILE A 99 2.16 -16.98 8.49
CA ILE A 99 3.14 -18.06 8.62
C ILE A 99 3.76 -18.08 10.03
N ASP A 100 4.14 -16.91 10.54
CA ASP A 100 4.72 -16.75 11.88
C ASP A 100 4.11 -15.56 12.61
N HIS A 101 3.21 -15.83 13.54
CA HIS A 101 2.52 -14.80 14.31
C HIS A 101 3.47 -13.94 15.19
N ASN A 102 4.70 -14.36 15.44
CA ASN A 102 5.68 -13.56 16.17
C ASN A 102 6.15 -12.35 15.32
N LYS A 103 5.99 -12.40 14.00
CA LYS A 103 6.26 -11.26 13.09
C LYS A 103 5.46 -10.00 13.41
N ILE A 104 4.37 -10.14 14.17
CA ILE A 104 3.61 -8.99 14.68
C ILE A 104 4.46 -8.08 15.57
N TRP A 105 5.37 -8.66 16.37
CA TRP A 105 6.27 -7.90 17.25
C TRP A 105 7.33 -7.15 16.45
N GLU A 106 7.82 -7.76 15.36
CA GLU A 106 8.73 -7.09 14.44
C GLU A 106 8.03 -5.92 13.73
N LEU A 107 6.77 -6.11 13.30
CA LEU A 107 5.97 -5.03 12.72
C LEU A 107 5.70 -3.89 13.70
N LEU A 108 5.43 -4.20 14.98
CA LEU A 108 5.28 -3.19 16.04
C LEU A 108 6.58 -2.41 16.28
N ALA A 109 7.75 -3.05 16.20
CA ALA A 109 9.04 -2.37 16.28
C ALA A 109 9.24 -1.39 15.12
N VAL A 110 8.94 -1.80 13.89
CA VAL A 110 8.95 -0.91 12.70
C VAL A 110 7.97 0.24 12.87
N ARG A 111 6.75 -0.04 13.33
CA ARG A 111 5.74 0.99 13.60
C ARG A 111 6.25 2.04 14.58
N ARG A 112 6.89 1.62 15.68
CA ARG A 112 7.46 2.55 16.68
C ARG A 112 8.47 3.52 16.06
N LEU A 113 9.35 3.02 15.19
CA LEU A 113 10.33 3.86 14.48
C LEU A 113 9.62 4.88 13.57
N ILE A 114 8.63 4.42 12.81
CA ILE A 114 7.86 5.26 11.90
C ILE A 114 7.07 6.32 12.67
N ASP A 115 6.35 5.95 13.73
CA ASP A 115 5.55 6.87 14.51
C ASP A 115 6.43 7.91 15.25
N SER A 116 7.63 7.53 15.70
CA SER A 116 8.58 8.45 16.34
C SER A 116 9.10 9.50 15.34
N GLU A 117 9.50 9.09 14.15
CA GLU A 117 9.96 10.02 13.11
C GLU A 117 8.82 10.91 12.61
N ALA A 118 7.60 10.36 12.50
CA ALA A 118 6.41 11.15 12.17
C ALA A 118 6.16 12.26 13.19
N ALA A 119 6.32 11.97 14.46
CA ALA A 119 6.15 12.97 15.52
C ALA A 119 7.16 14.12 15.39
N LEU A 120 8.41 13.79 15.10
CA LEU A 120 9.48 14.78 14.89
C LEU A 120 9.19 15.68 13.70
N LEU A 121 8.84 15.08 12.56
CA LEU A 121 8.51 15.82 11.34
C LEU A 121 7.24 16.64 11.49
N ALA A 122 6.21 16.09 12.14
CA ALA A 122 4.95 16.77 12.36
C ALA A 122 5.11 17.98 13.29
N ALA A 123 5.96 17.91 14.31
CA ALA A 123 6.20 19.00 15.24
C ALA A 123 6.60 20.30 14.52
N ASN A 124 7.34 20.17 13.40
CA ASN A 124 7.77 21.30 12.59
C ASN A 124 6.72 21.77 11.55
N ASN A 125 5.77 20.92 11.18
CA ASN A 125 4.87 21.16 10.05
C ASN A 125 3.40 21.31 10.45
N VAL A 126 3.04 21.03 11.70
CA VAL A 126 1.65 20.99 12.16
C VAL A 126 1.01 22.38 12.12
N GLY A 127 -0.13 22.49 11.41
CA GLY A 127 -0.92 23.71 11.30
C GLY A 127 -1.89 23.92 12.46
N LYS A 128 -2.52 25.09 12.51
CA LYS A 128 -3.49 25.44 13.58
C LYS A 128 -4.68 24.47 13.64
N GLU A 129 -5.20 24.07 12.51
CA GLU A 129 -6.33 23.14 12.42
C GLU A 129 -5.96 21.76 12.97
N GLN A 130 -4.81 21.23 12.55
CA GLN A 130 -4.31 19.94 13.04
C GLN A 130 -4.04 19.98 14.56
N LYS A 131 -3.45 21.07 15.08
CA LYS A 131 -3.28 21.26 16.54
C LYS A 131 -4.62 21.20 17.28
N SER A 132 -5.65 21.84 16.76
CA SER A 132 -7.00 21.79 17.33
C SER A 132 -7.60 20.39 17.32
N ARG A 133 -7.34 19.61 16.24
CA ARG A 133 -7.79 18.21 16.15
C ARG A 133 -7.05 17.32 17.13
N PHE A 134 -5.72 17.47 17.26
CA PHE A 134 -4.94 16.74 18.28
C PHE A 134 -5.46 17.01 19.68
N LYS A 135 -5.66 18.28 20.04
CA LYS A 135 -6.16 18.64 21.37
C LYS A 135 -7.50 17.95 21.66
N ARG A 136 -8.45 17.98 20.73
CA ARG A 136 -9.75 17.32 20.92
C ARG A 136 -9.62 15.82 21.14
N ILE A 137 -8.73 15.15 20.40
CA ILE A 137 -8.52 13.71 20.56
C ILE A 137 -7.89 13.43 21.94
N ILE A 138 -6.88 14.20 22.33
CA ILE A 138 -6.21 14.05 23.64
C ILE A 138 -7.21 14.26 24.77
N ASP A 139 -8.00 15.34 24.73
CA ASP A 139 -9.03 15.64 25.74
C ASP A 139 -10.05 14.50 25.93
N VAL A 140 -10.36 13.77 24.84
CA VAL A 140 -11.27 12.61 24.92
C VAL A 140 -10.54 11.37 25.41
N LEU A 141 -9.31 11.10 24.96
CA LEU A 141 -8.52 9.95 25.41
C LEU A 141 -8.21 10.02 26.91
N GLU A 142 -7.89 11.21 27.42
CA GLU A 142 -7.68 11.43 28.88
C GLU A 142 -8.94 11.11 29.69
N LYS A 143 -10.14 11.42 29.16
CA LYS A 143 -11.41 11.12 29.84
C LYS A 143 -11.76 9.62 29.81
N ILE A 144 -11.37 8.91 28.74
CA ILE A 144 -11.60 7.47 28.62
C ILE A 144 -10.70 6.70 29.60
N GLY A 145 -9.50 7.20 29.89
CA GLY A 145 -8.48 6.57 30.73
C GLY A 145 -7.70 5.47 30.02
N ASP A 146 -6.45 5.32 30.40
CA ASP A 146 -5.47 4.45 29.70
C ASP A 146 -5.92 2.99 29.53
N GLU A 147 -6.55 2.42 30.58
CA GLU A 147 -7.01 1.03 30.54
C GLU A 147 -8.12 0.79 29.50
N HIS A 148 -8.91 1.82 29.19
CA HIS A 148 -10.06 1.73 28.27
C HIS A 148 -9.72 2.18 26.84
N VAL A 149 -8.66 2.94 26.64
CA VAL A 149 -8.25 3.43 25.31
C VAL A 149 -8.03 2.26 24.33
N LEU A 150 -7.29 1.22 24.75
CA LEU A 150 -7.00 0.06 23.90
C LEU A 150 -8.09 -1.01 23.95
N SER A 151 -8.95 -1.01 24.97
CA SER A 151 -9.99 -2.02 25.16
C SER A 151 -11.33 -1.63 24.54
N SER A 152 -11.63 -0.33 24.39
CA SER A 152 -12.86 0.16 23.77
C SER A 152 -12.71 0.37 22.26
N LYS A 153 -13.83 0.23 21.54
CA LYS A 153 -13.87 0.52 20.10
C LYS A 153 -13.62 2.00 19.80
N GLU A 154 -14.13 2.87 20.68
CA GLU A 154 -13.98 4.32 20.56
C GLU A 154 -12.53 4.75 20.79
N GLY A 155 -11.91 4.28 21.86
CA GLY A 155 -10.50 4.57 22.17
C GLY A 155 -9.56 4.09 21.06
N GLY A 156 -9.79 2.88 20.53
CA GLY A 156 -9.02 2.34 19.40
C GLY A 156 -9.16 3.19 18.14
N ARG A 157 -10.36 3.76 17.87
CA ARG A 157 -10.58 4.67 16.73
C ARG A 157 -9.84 6.00 16.95
N LEU A 158 -10.01 6.62 18.10
CA LEU A 158 -9.35 7.90 18.43
C LEU A 158 -7.82 7.77 18.40
N TYR A 159 -7.30 6.65 18.89
CA TYR A 159 -5.88 6.33 18.80
C TYR A 159 -5.41 6.23 17.34
N SER A 160 -6.17 5.58 16.48
CA SER A 160 -5.85 5.53 15.05
C SER A 160 -5.91 6.91 14.41
N ASP A 161 -6.96 7.69 14.68
CA ASP A 161 -7.15 9.05 14.17
C ASP A 161 -6.01 10.00 14.59
N PHE A 162 -5.51 9.87 15.83
CA PHE A 162 -4.35 10.64 16.30
C PHE A 162 -3.11 10.39 15.42
N PHE A 163 -2.78 9.15 15.18
CA PHE A 163 -1.62 8.80 14.36
C PHE A 163 -1.81 9.08 12.87
N ASP A 164 -3.05 9.05 12.38
CA ASP A 164 -3.34 9.44 10.99
C ASP A 164 -3.14 10.94 10.79
N ILE A 165 -3.55 11.78 11.76
CA ILE A 165 -3.26 13.22 11.75
C ILE A 165 -1.75 13.46 11.84
N LEU A 166 -1.06 12.69 12.66
CA LEU A 166 0.40 12.78 12.81
C LEU A 166 1.10 12.49 11.47
N ALA A 167 0.72 11.42 10.80
CA ALA A 167 1.27 11.04 9.50
C ALA A 167 0.97 12.09 8.42
N ASP A 168 -0.25 12.64 8.40
CA ASP A 168 -0.65 13.71 7.48
C ASP A 168 0.18 14.99 7.72
N ALA A 169 0.44 15.34 8.98
CA ALA A 169 1.25 16.49 9.36
C ALA A 169 2.72 16.40 8.91
N THR A 170 3.22 15.22 8.61
CA THR A 170 4.57 15.04 8.02
C THR A 170 4.66 15.62 6.60
N LYS A 171 3.54 15.84 5.91
CA LYS A 171 3.45 16.19 4.49
C LYS A 171 4.15 15.18 3.57
N ASN A 172 4.34 13.95 4.02
CA ASN A 172 4.93 12.86 3.28
C ASN A 172 3.86 11.80 2.97
N THR A 173 3.42 11.76 1.72
CA THR A 173 2.35 10.85 1.28
C THR A 173 2.73 9.37 1.41
N ILE A 174 4.01 9.02 1.19
CA ILE A 174 4.51 7.66 1.37
C ILE A 174 4.38 7.25 2.85
N PHE A 175 4.73 8.15 3.75
CA PHE A 175 4.62 7.96 5.19
C PHE A 175 3.17 7.67 5.60
N LEU A 176 2.24 8.49 5.12
CA LEU A 176 0.81 8.33 5.36
C LEU A 176 0.30 6.96 4.87
N HIS A 177 0.67 6.55 3.64
CA HIS A 177 0.25 5.27 3.08
C HIS A 177 0.84 4.08 3.86
N LEU A 178 2.12 4.13 4.18
CA LEU A 178 2.79 3.08 4.94
C LEU A 178 2.17 2.92 6.32
N ARG A 179 1.90 4.03 7.01
CA ARG A 179 1.26 4.05 8.32
C ARG A 179 -0.14 3.43 8.28
N LYS A 180 -0.95 3.78 7.28
CA LYS A 180 -2.28 3.20 7.08
C LYS A 180 -2.23 1.69 6.84
N SER A 181 -1.30 1.24 6.01
CA SER A 181 -1.11 -0.20 5.76
C SER A 181 -0.77 -0.95 7.04
N ILE A 182 0.19 -0.46 7.81
CA ILE A 182 0.58 -1.06 9.11
C ILE A 182 -0.61 -1.08 10.08
N THR A 183 -1.38 0.01 10.17
CA THR A 183 -2.56 0.08 11.03
C THR A 183 -3.60 -0.97 10.65
N THR A 184 -3.88 -1.12 9.35
CA THR A 184 -4.85 -2.11 8.86
C THR A 184 -4.42 -3.53 9.19
N ILE A 185 -3.14 -3.86 8.98
CA ILE A 185 -2.58 -5.18 9.32
C ILE A 185 -2.72 -5.46 10.82
N LEU A 186 -2.31 -4.52 11.66
CA LEU A 186 -2.38 -4.66 13.11
C LEU A 186 -3.83 -4.79 13.58
N THR A 187 -4.76 -4.03 13.02
CA THR A 187 -6.18 -4.11 13.37
C THR A 187 -6.77 -5.48 13.02
N GLY A 188 -6.41 -6.04 11.85
CA GLY A 188 -6.81 -7.39 11.45
C GLY A 188 -6.22 -8.49 12.33
N ALA A 189 -5.00 -8.30 12.83
CA ALA A 189 -4.30 -9.24 13.69
C ALA A 189 -4.64 -9.08 15.20
N PHE A 190 -5.34 -8.00 15.59
CA PHE A 190 -5.65 -7.67 16.99
C PHE A 190 -6.40 -8.75 17.78
N PRO A 191 -7.37 -9.49 17.22
CA PRO A 191 -8.02 -10.58 17.97
C PRO A 191 -7.04 -11.62 18.48
N TYR A 192 -5.97 -11.87 17.71
CA TYR A 192 -4.91 -12.81 18.08
C TYR A 192 -3.93 -12.23 19.11
N SER A 193 -3.52 -10.95 18.95
CA SER A 193 -2.57 -10.30 19.85
C SER A 193 -3.17 -10.01 21.23
N ARG A 194 -4.44 -9.68 21.36
CA ARG A 194 -5.13 -9.52 22.64
C ARG A 194 -5.08 -10.78 23.48
N LYS A 195 -5.30 -11.96 22.85
CA LYS A 195 -5.23 -13.24 23.55
C LYS A 195 -3.83 -13.52 24.09
N LYS A 196 -2.79 -13.06 23.40
CA LYS A 196 -1.39 -13.30 23.79
C LYS A 196 -0.86 -12.22 24.76
N LEU A 197 -1.31 -10.96 24.64
CA LEU A 197 -0.97 -9.88 25.58
C LEU A 197 -1.55 -10.12 26.97
N SER A 198 -2.71 -10.76 27.08
CA SER A 198 -3.29 -11.15 28.37
C SER A 198 -2.55 -12.31 29.06
N THR A 199 -1.59 -12.95 28.38
CA THR A 199 -0.79 -14.05 28.90
C THR A 199 0.67 -13.68 29.17
N VAL A 200 1.07 -12.42 28.96
CA VAL A 200 2.41 -11.91 29.32
C VAL A 200 2.39 -11.51 30.78
N PRO A 201 3.16 -12.16 31.68
CA PRO A 201 3.31 -11.69 33.07
C PRO A 201 3.92 -10.28 33.05
N GLY A 202 3.35 -9.37 33.84
CA GLY A 202 3.86 -8.01 34.05
C GLY A 202 5.23 -7.98 34.74
#